data_158482301b0f688e8f436b17df0d94a5
#
_entry.id   158482301b0f688e8f436b17df0d94a5
#
_cell.length_a   1.000
_cell.length_b   1.000
_cell.length_c   1.000
_cell.angle_alpha   90.00
_cell.angle_beta   90.00
_cell.angle_gamma   90.00
#
_symmetry.space_group_name_H-M   'P 1'
#
loop_
_entity.id
_entity.type
_entity.pdbx_description
1 polymer ?
#
loop_
_entity_poly.entity_id
_entity_poly.type
_entity_poly.pdbx_seq_one_letter_code
_entity_poly.pdbx_strand_id
1 'polypeptide(L)'
;MDFSSALPTFLITLREGTEATLVVGIVLAYLIQAKQSILQKWVYLGAAAGLFVSSIMGAIAQSLIGGFSGTVYYLTKGIFSVAAIVMLSWMLIWMTQQAKTMRHQVQSSLEKAISSVEIRKAGWGVFTLIAVAVLREGAETVLFITGTLTPDPTQSGLAQYAPAIGCFTGIIVAIAIGLAMFKFGVKLNIRAFFQVLGVILLLIVSGLVITSLSAFDLANTVDKVFNPITQS
;
A
#
# COMPACT_ATOMS: atom_id res chain seq x y z
N MET A 1 11.01 13.53 20.65
CA MET A 1 10.55 12.29 20.03
C MET A 1 10.19 12.63 18.60
N ASP A 2 10.94 12.14 17.65
CA ASP A 2 10.76 12.49 16.26
C ASP A 2 9.86 11.43 15.58
N PHE A 3 8.58 11.76 15.41
CA PHE A 3 7.60 10.90 14.74
C PHE A 3 7.43 11.28 13.26
N SER A 4 8.42 11.94 12.67
CA SER A 4 8.35 12.42 11.28
C SER A 4 8.10 11.29 10.28
N SER A 5 8.57 10.07 10.55
CA SER A 5 8.35 8.89 9.70
C SER A 5 7.00 8.21 9.93
N ALA A 6 6.28 8.47 11.02
CA ALA A 6 4.97 7.89 11.28
C ALA A 6 3.88 8.48 10.39
N LEU A 7 3.94 9.78 10.08
CA LEU A 7 2.92 10.45 9.29
C LEU A 7 2.87 9.96 7.83
N PRO A 8 3.98 9.87 7.10
CA PRO A 8 3.98 9.30 5.75
C PRO A 8 3.45 7.87 5.70
N THR A 9 3.90 6.99 6.61
CA THR A 9 3.42 5.60 6.66
C THR A 9 1.96 5.50 7.02
N PHE A 10 1.47 6.33 7.95
CA PHE A 10 0.05 6.43 8.27
C PHE A 10 -0.78 6.80 7.04
N LEU A 11 -0.40 7.86 6.32
CA LEU A 11 -1.17 8.37 5.17
C LEU A 11 -1.17 7.38 3.99
N ILE A 12 -0.03 6.76 3.71
CA ILE A 12 0.08 5.72 2.68
C ILE A 12 -0.83 4.54 3.06
N THR A 13 -0.68 4.01 4.25
CA THR A 13 -1.44 2.84 4.70
C THR A 13 -2.93 3.14 4.85
N LEU A 14 -3.29 4.35 5.29
CA LEU A 14 -4.67 4.81 5.33
C LEU A 14 -5.28 4.80 3.92
N ARG A 15 -4.56 5.28 2.94
CA ARG A 15 -5.01 5.36 1.56
C ARG A 15 -5.19 3.95 0.97
N GLU A 16 -4.13 3.14 0.96
CA GLU A 16 -4.18 1.80 0.37
C GLU A 16 -5.17 0.90 1.14
N GLY A 17 -5.17 1.00 2.47
CA GLY A 17 -6.15 0.30 3.29
C GLY A 17 -7.60 0.72 3.02
N THR A 18 -7.85 2.00 2.73
CA THR A 18 -9.18 2.46 2.34
C THR A 18 -9.59 1.90 0.97
N GLU A 19 -8.67 1.82 -0.01
CA GLU A 19 -8.94 1.20 -1.31
C GLU A 19 -9.27 -0.28 -1.15
N ALA A 20 -8.47 -1.02 -0.39
CA ALA A 20 -8.75 -2.43 -0.06
C ALA A 20 -10.11 -2.62 0.62
N THR A 21 -10.44 -1.78 1.62
CA THR A 21 -11.73 -1.89 2.34
C THR A 21 -12.92 -1.50 1.46
N LEU A 22 -12.76 -0.59 0.50
CA LEU A 22 -13.79 -0.29 -0.49
C LEU A 22 -14.09 -1.48 -1.38
N VAL A 23 -13.08 -2.16 -1.92
CA VAL A 23 -13.27 -3.37 -2.75
C VAL A 23 -13.95 -4.46 -1.95
N VAL A 24 -13.45 -4.77 -0.76
CA VAL A 24 -14.03 -5.78 0.15
C VAL A 24 -15.49 -5.43 0.49
N GLY A 25 -15.75 -4.16 0.81
CA GLY A 25 -17.09 -3.69 1.17
C GLY A 25 -18.08 -3.76 0.02
N ILE A 26 -17.69 -3.39 -1.21
CA ILE A 26 -18.54 -3.52 -2.40
C ILE A 26 -18.92 -4.98 -2.62
N VAL A 27 -17.96 -5.91 -2.51
CA VAL A 27 -18.20 -7.35 -2.69
C VAL A 27 -19.13 -7.88 -1.59
N LEU A 28 -18.88 -7.52 -0.33
CA LEU A 28 -19.76 -7.92 0.79
C LEU A 28 -21.19 -7.38 0.61
N ALA A 29 -21.32 -6.09 0.25
CA ALA A 29 -22.63 -5.49 0.01
C ALA A 29 -23.39 -6.19 -1.12
N TYR A 30 -22.71 -6.54 -2.20
CA TYR A 30 -23.30 -7.29 -3.31
C TYR A 30 -23.74 -8.69 -2.89
N LEU A 31 -22.91 -9.43 -2.15
CA LEU A 31 -23.24 -10.77 -1.66
C LEU A 31 -24.43 -10.77 -0.69
N ILE A 32 -24.53 -9.73 0.15
CA ILE A 32 -25.69 -9.54 1.04
C ILE A 32 -26.96 -9.30 0.21
N GLN A 33 -26.89 -8.42 -0.79
CA GLN A 33 -28.02 -8.10 -1.66
C GLN A 33 -28.46 -9.33 -2.50
N ALA A 34 -27.49 -10.12 -2.97
CA ALA A 34 -27.72 -11.37 -3.71
C ALA A 34 -28.16 -12.55 -2.81
N LYS A 35 -28.29 -12.35 -1.48
CA LYS A 35 -28.61 -13.39 -0.48
C LYS A 35 -27.65 -14.58 -0.48
N GLN A 36 -26.39 -14.35 -0.88
CA GLN A 36 -25.31 -15.33 -0.95
C GLN A 36 -24.37 -15.27 0.27
N SER A 37 -24.92 -15.35 1.47
CA SER A 37 -24.16 -15.22 2.73
C SER A 37 -23.05 -16.28 2.90
N ILE A 38 -23.19 -17.44 2.29
CA ILE A 38 -22.19 -18.53 2.33
C ILE A 38 -20.85 -18.06 1.71
N LEU A 39 -20.88 -17.20 0.70
CA LEU A 39 -19.70 -16.70 0.01
C LEU A 39 -18.95 -15.62 0.81
N GLN A 40 -19.56 -15.01 1.82
CA GLN A 40 -18.89 -14.01 2.66
C GLN A 40 -17.64 -14.57 3.37
N LYS A 41 -17.66 -15.86 3.74
CA LYS A 41 -16.48 -16.50 4.33
C LYS A 41 -15.28 -16.48 3.39
N TRP A 42 -15.49 -16.64 2.09
CA TRP A 42 -14.44 -16.59 1.08
C TRP A 42 -13.87 -15.18 0.90
N VAL A 43 -14.68 -14.14 1.12
CA VAL A 43 -14.21 -12.75 1.13
C VAL A 43 -13.23 -12.53 2.28
N TYR A 44 -13.60 -12.94 3.51
CA TYR A 44 -12.71 -12.79 4.67
C TYR A 44 -11.44 -13.62 4.54
N LEU A 45 -11.55 -14.86 4.04
CA LEU A 45 -10.38 -15.70 3.78
C LEU A 45 -9.45 -15.10 2.71
N GLY A 46 -10.01 -14.55 1.63
CA GLY A 46 -9.26 -13.87 0.59
C GLY A 46 -8.54 -12.64 1.12
N ALA A 47 -9.24 -11.81 1.91
CA ALA A 47 -8.62 -10.63 2.52
C ALA A 47 -7.48 -11.00 3.49
N ALA A 48 -7.71 -12.01 4.34
CA ALA A 48 -6.68 -12.50 5.26
C ALA A 48 -5.47 -13.07 4.51
N ALA A 49 -5.69 -13.85 3.44
CA ALA A 49 -4.61 -14.39 2.61
C ALA A 49 -3.81 -13.27 1.90
N GLY A 50 -4.50 -12.27 1.33
CA GLY A 50 -3.84 -11.12 0.69
C GLY A 50 -2.97 -10.34 1.67
N LEU A 51 -3.50 -10.04 2.87
CA LEU A 51 -2.73 -9.36 3.92
C LEU A 51 -1.53 -10.19 4.40
N PHE A 52 -1.71 -11.50 4.58
CA PHE A 52 -0.64 -12.40 5.01
C PHE A 52 0.51 -12.43 3.99
N VAL A 53 0.19 -12.60 2.71
CA VAL A 53 1.20 -12.61 1.64
C VAL A 53 1.90 -11.25 1.54
N SER A 54 1.16 -10.14 1.61
CA SER A 54 1.75 -8.79 1.62
C SER A 54 2.69 -8.57 2.80
N SER A 55 2.34 -9.07 3.99
CA SER A 55 3.19 -8.98 5.18
C SER A 55 4.50 -9.74 5.01
N ILE A 56 4.45 -10.94 4.39
CA ILE A 56 5.64 -11.72 4.04
C ILE A 56 6.51 -10.95 3.03
N MET A 57 5.89 -10.38 1.99
CA MET A 57 6.62 -9.56 1.01
C MET A 57 7.32 -8.38 1.67
N GLY A 58 6.67 -7.70 2.62
CA GLY A 58 7.25 -6.60 3.38
C GLY A 58 8.44 -7.06 4.23
N ALA A 59 8.32 -8.19 4.92
CA ALA A 59 9.40 -8.75 5.72
C ALA A 59 10.61 -9.14 4.85
N ILE A 60 10.38 -9.74 3.68
CA ILE A 60 11.44 -10.09 2.71
C ILE A 60 12.12 -8.82 2.19
N ALA A 61 11.34 -7.82 1.75
CA ALA A 61 11.88 -6.57 1.24
C ALA A 61 12.78 -5.87 2.27
N GLN A 62 12.35 -5.84 3.54
CA GLN A 62 13.12 -5.25 4.63
C GLN A 62 14.39 -6.04 4.94
N SER A 63 14.33 -7.37 4.90
CA SER A 63 15.50 -8.23 5.11
C SER A 63 16.55 -8.07 4.02
N LEU A 64 16.12 -7.96 2.77
CA LEU A 64 17.01 -7.77 1.63
C LEU A 64 17.74 -6.43 1.71
N ILE A 65 17.01 -5.35 2.01
CA ILE A 65 17.60 -4.01 2.09
C ILE A 65 18.51 -3.88 3.32
N GLY A 66 18.11 -4.43 4.45
CA GLY A 66 18.92 -4.42 5.68
C GLY A 66 20.21 -5.24 5.59
N GLY A 67 20.31 -6.17 4.63
CA GLY A 67 21.54 -6.94 4.37
C GLY A 67 22.56 -6.23 3.49
N PHE A 68 22.19 -5.12 2.85
CA PHE A 68 23.12 -4.36 2.01
C PHE A 68 23.86 -3.30 2.82
N SER A 69 25.11 -3.02 2.43
CA SER A 69 25.95 -1.99 3.05
C SER A 69 26.65 -1.16 1.96
N GLY A 70 27.10 0.04 2.33
CA GLY A 70 27.85 0.93 1.42
C GLY A 70 27.04 1.36 0.20
N THR A 71 27.68 1.45 -0.94
CA THR A 71 27.11 1.95 -2.21
C THR A 71 25.87 1.18 -2.65
N VAL A 72 25.85 -0.15 -2.45
CA VAL A 72 24.70 -1.00 -2.84
C VAL A 72 23.44 -0.61 -2.05
N TYR A 73 23.57 -0.33 -0.77
CA TYR A 73 22.44 0.14 0.05
C TYR A 73 21.84 1.44 -0.49
N TYR A 74 22.68 2.46 -0.77
CA TYR A 74 22.22 3.75 -1.27
C TYR A 74 21.60 3.67 -2.66
N LEU A 75 22.20 2.87 -3.56
CA LEU A 75 21.66 2.63 -4.90
C LEU A 75 20.30 1.93 -4.85
N THR A 76 20.20 0.85 -4.06
CA THR A 76 18.95 0.11 -3.91
C THR A 76 17.86 1.02 -3.35
N LYS A 77 18.17 1.80 -2.32
CA LYS A 77 17.25 2.77 -1.74
C LYS A 77 16.81 3.83 -2.76
N GLY A 78 17.75 4.40 -3.52
CA GLY A 78 17.45 5.37 -4.57
C GLY A 78 16.50 4.79 -5.63
N ILE A 79 16.72 3.55 -6.07
CA ILE A 79 15.86 2.85 -7.03
C ILE A 79 14.44 2.67 -6.47
N PHE A 80 14.30 2.19 -5.23
CA PHE A 80 12.98 2.04 -4.59
C PHE A 80 12.27 3.38 -4.42
N SER A 81 13.00 4.44 -4.05
CA SER A 81 12.43 5.79 -3.91
C SER A 81 11.93 6.32 -5.26
N VAL A 82 12.71 6.16 -6.34
CA VAL A 82 12.29 6.56 -7.70
C VAL A 82 11.08 5.75 -8.14
N ALA A 83 11.07 4.42 -7.92
CA ALA A 83 9.93 3.57 -8.23
C ALA A 83 8.67 4.03 -7.48
N ALA A 84 8.79 4.35 -6.19
CA ALA A 84 7.69 4.87 -5.38
C ALA A 84 7.16 6.21 -5.91
N ILE A 85 8.05 7.15 -6.31
CA ILE A 85 7.67 8.43 -6.90
C ILE A 85 6.88 8.22 -8.20
N VAL A 86 7.39 7.39 -9.10
CA VAL A 86 6.75 7.09 -10.39
C VAL A 86 5.38 6.46 -10.17
N MET A 87 5.29 5.47 -9.28
CA MET A 87 4.02 4.79 -8.98
C MET A 87 3.01 5.73 -8.33
N LEU A 88 3.40 6.52 -7.33
CA LEU A 88 2.51 7.49 -6.68
C LEU A 88 2.01 8.54 -7.67
N SER A 89 2.91 9.07 -8.52
CA SER A 89 2.54 10.06 -9.54
C SER A 89 1.57 9.47 -10.57
N TRP A 90 1.86 8.28 -11.08
CA TRP A 90 0.99 7.56 -12.01
C TRP A 90 -0.37 7.28 -11.39
N MET A 91 -0.40 6.80 -10.15
CA MET A 91 -1.62 6.45 -9.43
C MET A 91 -2.50 7.68 -9.17
N LEU A 92 -1.91 8.84 -8.83
CA LEU A 92 -2.65 10.09 -8.67
C LEU A 92 -3.35 10.52 -9.98
N ILE A 93 -2.65 10.41 -11.12
CA ILE A 93 -3.22 10.72 -12.44
C ILE A 93 -4.36 9.74 -12.76
N TRP A 94 -4.11 8.45 -12.56
CA TRP A 94 -5.07 7.40 -12.89
C TRP A 94 -6.33 7.47 -12.03
N MET A 95 -6.22 7.73 -10.72
CA MET A 95 -7.37 7.84 -9.81
C MET A 95 -8.31 8.99 -10.16
N THR A 96 -7.77 10.13 -10.60
CA THR A 96 -8.64 11.26 -11.01
C THR A 96 -9.53 10.90 -12.19
N GLN A 97 -9.12 9.94 -13.01
CA GLN A 97 -9.83 9.49 -14.21
C GLN A 97 -10.80 8.32 -13.91
N GLN A 98 -10.44 7.42 -12.98
CA GLN A 98 -11.15 6.13 -12.78
C GLN A 98 -12.13 6.05 -11.61
N ALA A 99 -12.22 7.07 -10.75
CA ALA A 99 -13.09 7.03 -9.56
C ALA A 99 -14.57 6.66 -9.83
N LYS A 100 -15.05 6.81 -11.08
CA LYS A 100 -16.42 6.45 -11.48
C LYS A 100 -16.56 4.99 -11.92
N THR A 101 -15.50 4.35 -12.38
CA THR A 101 -15.56 3.06 -13.08
C THR A 101 -15.24 1.87 -12.16
N MET A 102 -14.57 2.13 -11.02
CA MET A 102 -14.12 1.09 -10.09
C MET A 102 -15.26 0.20 -9.59
N ARG A 103 -16.39 0.79 -9.20
CA ARG A 103 -17.56 0.04 -8.73
C ARG A 103 -18.10 -0.92 -9.80
N HIS A 104 -18.15 -0.48 -11.04
CA HIS A 104 -18.66 -1.28 -12.17
C HIS A 104 -17.70 -2.43 -12.50
N GLN A 105 -16.40 -2.19 -12.46
CA GLN A 105 -15.37 -3.22 -12.71
C GLN A 105 -15.38 -4.32 -11.65
N VAL A 106 -15.51 -3.95 -10.37
CA VAL A 106 -15.61 -4.92 -9.27
C VAL A 106 -16.88 -5.77 -9.41
N GLN A 107 -18.03 -5.15 -9.71
CA GLN A 107 -19.28 -5.85 -9.93
C GLN A 107 -19.19 -6.83 -11.09
N SER A 108 -18.70 -6.43 -12.25
CA SER A 108 -18.59 -7.30 -13.42
C SER A 108 -17.62 -8.48 -13.20
N SER A 109 -16.54 -8.27 -12.48
CA SER A 109 -15.60 -9.32 -12.09
C SER A 109 -16.24 -10.31 -11.11
N LEU A 110 -17.04 -9.79 -10.19
CA LEU A 110 -17.77 -10.60 -9.21
C LEU A 110 -18.87 -11.43 -9.86
N GLU A 111 -19.64 -10.85 -10.80
CA GLU A 111 -20.65 -11.59 -11.56
C GLU A 111 -20.05 -12.77 -12.32
N LYS A 112 -18.88 -12.58 -12.96
CA LYS A 112 -18.14 -13.66 -13.60
C LYS A 112 -17.70 -14.74 -12.61
N ALA A 113 -17.25 -14.34 -11.41
CA ALA A 113 -16.81 -15.27 -10.38
C ALA A 113 -17.99 -16.11 -9.82
N ILE A 114 -19.19 -15.53 -9.73
CA ILE A 114 -20.38 -16.17 -9.14
C ILE A 114 -21.19 -16.95 -10.19
N SER A 115 -20.98 -16.71 -11.48
CA SER A 115 -21.74 -17.37 -12.56
C SER A 115 -21.57 -18.90 -12.63
N SER A 116 -20.67 -19.48 -11.86
CA SER A 116 -20.51 -20.93 -11.75
C SER A 116 -21.64 -21.57 -10.93
N VAL A 117 -22.19 -22.65 -11.44
CA VAL A 117 -23.31 -23.39 -10.82
C VAL A 117 -22.93 -24.06 -9.49
N GLU A 118 -21.64 -24.33 -9.29
CA GLU A 118 -21.11 -24.89 -8.05
C GLU A 118 -20.68 -23.82 -7.05
N ILE A 119 -21.27 -23.80 -5.88
CA ILE A 119 -20.95 -22.88 -4.77
C ILE A 119 -19.44 -22.87 -4.44
N ARG A 120 -18.77 -24.03 -4.53
CA ARG A 120 -17.34 -24.15 -4.26
C ARG A 120 -16.49 -23.44 -5.30
N LYS A 121 -16.84 -23.53 -6.58
CA LYS A 121 -16.13 -22.81 -7.66
C LYS A 121 -16.36 -21.30 -7.55
N ALA A 122 -17.60 -20.88 -7.25
CA ALA A 122 -17.93 -19.49 -6.97
C ALA A 122 -17.15 -18.97 -5.76
N GLY A 123 -17.01 -19.75 -4.69
CA GLY A 123 -16.22 -19.41 -3.51
C GLY A 123 -14.76 -19.16 -3.84
N TRP A 124 -14.12 -20.04 -4.61
CA TRP A 124 -12.73 -19.85 -5.06
C TRP A 124 -12.58 -18.61 -5.95
N GLY A 125 -13.55 -18.32 -6.82
CA GLY A 125 -13.56 -17.12 -7.64
C GLY A 125 -13.59 -15.84 -6.79
N VAL A 126 -14.46 -15.80 -5.77
CA VAL A 126 -14.56 -14.69 -4.81
C VAL A 126 -13.27 -14.57 -3.98
N PHE A 127 -12.75 -15.68 -3.47
CA PHE A 127 -11.48 -15.71 -2.74
C PHE A 127 -10.34 -15.11 -3.56
N THR A 128 -10.14 -15.59 -4.78
CA THR A 128 -9.06 -15.13 -5.65
C THR A 128 -9.21 -13.65 -6.00
N LEU A 129 -10.44 -13.20 -6.31
CA LEU A 129 -10.72 -11.80 -6.60
C LEU A 129 -10.28 -10.90 -5.44
N ILE A 130 -10.69 -11.24 -4.21
CA ILE A 130 -10.38 -10.45 -3.02
C ILE A 130 -8.90 -10.58 -2.64
N ALA A 131 -8.35 -11.80 -2.68
CA ALA A 131 -6.94 -12.02 -2.35
C ALA A 131 -6.01 -11.22 -3.26
N VAL A 132 -6.27 -11.22 -4.57
CA VAL A 132 -5.47 -10.46 -5.53
C VAL A 132 -5.64 -8.95 -5.34
N ALA A 133 -6.87 -8.48 -5.09
CA ALA A 133 -7.12 -7.07 -4.84
C ALA A 133 -6.37 -6.60 -3.57
N VAL A 134 -6.51 -7.29 -2.45
CA VAL A 134 -5.85 -6.93 -1.18
C VAL A 134 -4.33 -7.10 -1.27
N LEU A 135 -3.85 -8.15 -1.97
CA LEU A 135 -2.42 -8.35 -2.22
C LEU A 135 -1.82 -7.19 -3.01
N ARG A 136 -2.53 -6.71 -4.02
CA ARG A 136 -2.09 -5.57 -4.83
C ARG A 136 -1.88 -4.33 -3.96
N GLU A 137 -2.90 -3.93 -3.18
CA GLU A 137 -2.82 -2.76 -2.30
C GLU A 137 -1.73 -2.94 -1.22
N GLY A 138 -1.58 -4.16 -0.71
CA GLY A 138 -0.51 -4.49 0.23
C GLY A 138 0.88 -4.43 -0.40
N ALA A 139 1.05 -4.87 -1.64
CA ALA A 139 2.32 -4.77 -2.37
C ALA A 139 2.70 -3.31 -2.65
N GLU A 140 1.72 -2.46 -3.03
CA GLU A 140 1.90 -1.03 -3.20
C GLU A 140 2.32 -0.37 -1.85
N THR A 141 1.65 -0.71 -0.76
CA THR A 141 2.02 -0.27 0.60
C THR A 141 3.47 -0.63 0.95
N VAL A 142 3.87 -1.90 0.73
CA VAL A 142 5.23 -2.37 0.99
C VAL A 142 6.25 -1.57 0.18
N LEU A 143 6.00 -1.35 -1.11
CA LEU A 143 6.89 -0.61 -1.99
C LEU A 143 7.04 0.85 -1.55
N PHE A 144 5.94 1.51 -1.20
CA PHE A 144 5.95 2.90 -0.74
C PHE A 144 6.65 3.05 0.61
N ILE A 145 6.36 2.17 1.57
CA ILE A 145 7.00 2.17 2.88
C ILE A 145 8.51 1.94 2.71
N THR A 146 8.88 0.97 1.90
CA THR A 146 10.29 0.64 1.65
C THR A 146 11.05 1.78 0.97
N GLY A 147 10.39 2.49 0.03
CA GLY A 147 10.99 3.64 -0.65
C GLY A 147 11.07 4.91 0.20
N THR A 148 10.16 5.07 1.18
CA THR A 148 10.08 6.28 2.02
C THR A 148 10.87 6.16 3.31
N LEU A 149 10.95 4.95 3.88
CA LEU A 149 11.59 4.74 5.16
C LEU A 149 13.09 4.55 5.01
N THR A 150 13.83 5.47 5.60
CA THR A 150 15.22 5.25 6.00
C THR A 150 15.19 4.75 7.44
N PRO A 151 15.61 3.53 7.73
CA PRO A 151 16.01 3.22 9.10
C PRO A 151 17.14 4.17 9.46
N ASP A 152 16.89 5.08 10.38
CA ASP A 152 17.94 5.91 10.95
C ASP A 152 18.57 5.10 12.10
N PRO A 153 19.80 4.61 11.93
CA PRO A 153 20.46 3.80 12.95
C PRO A 153 20.75 4.59 14.23
N THR A 154 20.58 5.92 14.21
CA THR A 154 20.76 6.80 15.37
C THR A 154 19.49 6.92 16.21
N GLN A 155 18.32 6.52 15.67
CA GLN A 155 17.07 6.56 16.41
C GLN A 155 16.99 5.39 17.40
N SER A 156 16.85 5.73 18.67
CA SER A 156 16.71 4.77 19.77
C SER A 156 15.36 4.92 20.47
N GLY A 157 14.91 3.86 21.12
CA GLY A 157 13.66 3.86 21.88
C GLY A 157 12.41 3.75 21.01
N LEU A 158 11.31 4.45 21.38
CA LEU A 158 10.01 4.37 20.68
C LEU A 158 10.04 4.95 19.26
N ALA A 159 10.98 5.84 18.96
CA ALA A 159 11.06 6.49 17.64
C ALA A 159 11.40 5.49 16.51
N GLN A 160 12.15 4.43 16.80
CA GLN A 160 12.42 3.36 15.83
C GLN A 160 11.17 2.61 15.37
N TYR A 161 10.10 2.60 16.19
CA TYR A 161 8.81 1.96 15.86
C TYR A 161 7.80 2.93 15.22
N ALA A 162 8.15 4.21 15.04
CA ALA A 162 7.26 5.23 14.50
C ALA A 162 6.63 4.81 13.14
N PRO A 163 7.38 4.23 12.17
CA PRO A 163 6.79 3.74 10.93
C PRO A 163 5.79 2.61 11.14
N ALA A 164 6.09 1.66 12.02
CA ALA A 164 5.18 0.56 12.32
C ALA A 164 3.90 1.07 13.00
N ILE A 165 4.02 2.03 13.91
CA ILE A 165 2.87 2.68 14.56
C ILE A 165 2.02 3.40 13.53
N GLY A 166 2.63 4.16 12.61
CA GLY A 166 1.94 4.83 11.50
C GLY A 166 1.18 3.83 10.62
N CYS A 167 1.83 2.75 10.21
CA CYS A 167 1.23 1.69 9.42
C CYS A 167 0.02 1.06 10.14
N PHE A 168 0.19 0.66 11.40
CA PHE A 168 -0.86 0.00 12.16
C PHE A 168 -2.07 0.90 12.42
N THR A 169 -1.83 2.16 12.78
CA THR A 169 -2.90 3.15 12.96
C THR A 169 -3.61 3.47 11.65
N GLY A 170 -2.89 3.53 10.53
CA GLY A 170 -3.47 3.71 9.19
C GLY A 170 -4.43 2.57 8.82
N ILE A 171 -4.06 1.31 9.07
CA ILE A 171 -4.94 0.14 8.85
C ILE A 171 -6.20 0.23 9.71
N ILE A 172 -6.07 0.54 11.00
CA ILE A 172 -7.21 0.64 11.91
C ILE A 172 -8.19 1.71 11.42
N VAL A 173 -7.70 2.89 11.06
CA VAL A 173 -8.54 3.99 10.57
C VAL A 173 -9.17 3.64 9.23
N ALA A 174 -8.45 2.98 8.31
CA ALA A 174 -9.00 2.52 7.04
C ALA A 174 -10.16 1.52 7.23
N ILE A 175 -9.99 0.55 8.15
CA ILE A 175 -11.04 -0.40 8.50
C ILE A 175 -12.25 0.33 9.12
N ALA A 176 -12.01 1.28 10.02
CA ALA A 176 -13.08 2.08 10.64
C ALA A 176 -13.88 2.87 9.59
N ILE A 177 -13.20 3.47 8.60
CA ILE A 177 -13.84 4.17 7.47
C ILE A 177 -14.69 3.18 6.66
N GLY A 178 -14.12 2.02 6.30
CA GLY A 178 -14.85 0.99 5.57
C GLY A 178 -16.11 0.52 6.31
N LEU A 179 -16.00 0.24 7.60
CA LEU A 179 -17.15 -0.13 8.44
C LEU A 179 -18.19 1.00 8.53
N ALA A 180 -17.74 2.25 8.67
CA ALA A 180 -18.64 3.41 8.69
C ALA A 180 -19.45 3.53 7.40
N MET A 181 -18.82 3.32 6.26
CA MET A 181 -19.50 3.38 4.97
C MET A 181 -20.46 2.23 4.74
N PHE A 182 -20.02 0.98 4.98
CA PHE A 182 -20.78 -0.20 4.57
C PHE A 182 -21.76 -0.69 5.62
N LYS A 183 -21.44 -0.59 6.92
CA LYS A 183 -22.31 -1.05 8.00
C LYS A 183 -23.27 0.04 8.47
N PHE A 184 -22.79 1.29 8.58
CA PHE A 184 -23.58 2.42 9.08
C PHE A 184 -24.14 3.31 7.95
N GLY A 185 -23.86 3.02 6.69
CA GLY A 185 -24.40 3.75 5.54
C GLY A 185 -23.92 5.21 5.44
N VAL A 186 -22.77 5.52 6.03
CA VAL A 186 -22.20 6.88 5.99
C VAL A 186 -21.82 7.21 4.54
N LYS A 187 -22.42 8.26 4.00
CA LYS A 187 -22.13 8.74 2.65
C LYS A 187 -20.89 9.64 2.68
N LEU A 188 -19.72 9.03 2.58
CA LEU A 188 -18.48 9.77 2.37
C LEU A 188 -18.32 10.16 0.90
N ASN A 189 -17.91 11.39 0.66
CA ASN A 189 -17.49 11.80 -0.68
C ASN A 189 -16.10 11.21 -0.96
N ILE A 190 -16.09 9.96 -1.44
CA ILE A 190 -14.88 9.19 -1.73
C ILE A 190 -13.94 9.98 -2.64
N ARG A 191 -14.49 10.72 -3.62
CA ARG A 191 -13.69 11.53 -4.53
C ARG A 191 -12.95 12.65 -3.79
N ALA A 192 -13.64 13.41 -2.95
CA ALA A 192 -13.02 14.48 -2.17
C ALA A 192 -12.00 13.92 -1.18
N PHE A 193 -12.29 12.80 -0.52
CA PHE A 193 -11.38 12.12 0.39
C PHE A 193 -10.06 11.75 -0.30
N PHE A 194 -10.11 11.08 -1.45
CA PHE A 194 -8.89 10.72 -2.20
C PHE A 194 -8.18 11.93 -2.83
N GLN A 195 -8.90 12.98 -3.20
CA GLN A 195 -8.27 14.22 -3.66
C GLN A 195 -7.45 14.88 -2.56
N VAL A 196 -8.00 15.00 -1.35
CA VAL A 196 -7.27 15.57 -0.20
C VAL A 196 -6.05 14.72 0.15
N LEU A 197 -6.22 13.41 0.27
CA LEU A 197 -5.09 12.50 0.51
C LEU A 197 -4.05 12.58 -0.60
N GLY A 198 -4.48 12.68 -1.86
CA GLY A 198 -3.61 12.81 -3.01
C GLY A 198 -2.75 14.08 -2.96
N VAL A 199 -3.32 15.22 -2.58
CA VAL A 199 -2.56 16.47 -2.42
C VAL A 199 -1.52 16.34 -1.28
N ILE A 200 -1.91 15.75 -0.16
CA ILE A 200 -0.98 15.53 0.97
C ILE A 200 0.15 14.58 0.54
N LEU A 201 -0.18 13.50 -0.17
CA LEU A 201 0.83 12.56 -0.69
C LEU A 201 1.76 13.21 -1.72
N LEU A 202 1.27 14.15 -2.54
CA LEU A 202 2.11 14.94 -3.46
C LEU A 202 3.19 15.73 -2.71
N LEU A 203 2.86 16.32 -1.57
CA LEU A 203 3.82 17.00 -0.71
C LEU A 203 4.87 16.03 -0.15
N ILE A 204 4.44 14.81 0.22
CA ILE A 204 5.37 13.75 0.66
C ILE A 204 6.28 13.31 -0.50
N VAL A 205 5.73 13.14 -1.71
CA VAL A 205 6.50 12.78 -2.91
C VAL A 205 7.58 13.82 -3.20
N SER A 206 7.30 15.12 -3.01
CA SER A 206 8.31 16.16 -3.18
C SER A 206 9.48 15.99 -2.21
N GLY A 207 9.22 15.59 -0.98
CA GLY A 207 10.27 15.21 -0.01
C GLY A 207 11.05 13.97 -0.43
N LEU A 208 10.39 12.97 -1.02
CA LEU A 208 11.04 11.76 -1.54
C LEU A 208 11.98 12.05 -2.71
N VAL A 209 11.67 13.01 -3.57
CA VAL A 209 12.58 13.45 -4.64
C VAL A 209 13.91 13.91 -4.04
N ILE A 210 13.84 14.76 -3.02
CA ILE A 210 15.05 15.27 -2.33
C ILE A 210 15.82 14.09 -1.70
N THR A 211 15.12 13.16 -1.06
CA THR A 211 15.75 11.98 -0.44
C THR A 211 16.41 11.07 -1.48
N SER A 212 15.78 10.90 -2.65
CA SER A 212 16.36 10.11 -3.75
C SER A 212 17.63 10.73 -4.30
N LEU A 213 17.60 12.04 -4.53
CA LEU A 213 18.78 12.79 -5.02
C LEU A 213 19.93 12.69 -4.02
N SER A 214 19.65 12.89 -2.73
CA SER A 214 20.68 12.76 -1.69
C SER A 214 21.23 11.33 -1.58
N ALA A 215 20.40 10.31 -1.78
CA ALA A 215 20.85 8.91 -1.77
C ALA A 215 21.80 8.61 -2.92
N PHE A 216 21.54 9.12 -4.12
CA PHE A 216 22.45 8.98 -5.27
C PHE A 216 23.73 9.76 -5.11
N ASP A 217 23.67 10.96 -4.52
CA ASP A 217 24.86 11.78 -4.24
C ASP A 217 25.75 11.10 -3.18
N LEU A 218 25.15 10.55 -2.13
CA LEU A 218 25.88 9.74 -1.14
C LEU A 218 26.51 8.50 -1.76
N ALA A 219 25.83 7.80 -2.67
CA ALA A 219 26.40 6.65 -3.38
C ALA A 219 27.63 7.05 -4.19
N ASN A 220 27.57 8.17 -4.93
CA ASN A 220 28.69 8.70 -5.68
C ASN A 220 29.86 9.13 -4.77
N THR A 221 29.57 9.72 -3.62
CA THR A 221 30.58 10.16 -2.66
C THR A 221 31.28 8.97 -2.03
N VAL A 222 30.53 7.94 -1.64
CA VAL A 222 31.08 6.67 -1.09
C VAL A 222 32.01 6.00 -2.11
N ASP A 223 31.59 5.93 -3.38
CA ASP A 223 32.40 5.32 -4.43
C ASP A 223 33.72 6.07 -4.67
N LYS A 224 33.69 7.41 -4.66
CA LYS A 224 34.90 8.26 -4.77
C LYS A 224 35.86 8.10 -3.58
N VAL A 225 35.34 7.87 -2.38
CA VAL A 225 36.15 7.74 -1.17
C VAL A 225 36.77 6.33 -1.06
N PHE A 226 36.04 5.29 -1.45
CA PHE A 226 36.47 3.90 -1.27
C PHE A 226 37.16 3.28 -2.51
N ASN A 227 36.99 3.87 -3.71
CA ASN A 227 37.67 3.42 -4.94
C ASN A 227 38.53 4.53 -5.58
N PRO A 228 39.54 5.07 -4.92
CA PRO A 228 40.39 6.10 -5.52
C PRO A 228 41.28 5.55 -6.67
N ILE A 229 41.41 4.21 -6.82
CA ILE A 229 42.34 3.57 -7.75
C ILE A 229 41.80 3.48 -9.19
N THR A 230 40.51 3.65 -9.43
CA THR A 230 39.89 3.55 -10.75
C THR A 230 39.84 4.88 -11.52
N GLN A 231 40.40 5.96 -10.97
CA GLN A 231 40.43 7.31 -11.59
C GLN A 231 41.81 7.79 -12.02
N SER A 232 42.81 6.90 -12.09
CA SER A 232 44.14 7.20 -12.66
C SER A 232 44.30 6.61 -14.06
#